data_f3a0e6faea7f4ec82baa6bd76d94311d
#
_entry.id   f3a0e6faea7f4ec82baa6bd76d94311d
#
_cell.length_a   1.000
_cell.length_b   1.000
_cell.length_c   1.000
_cell.angle_alpha   90.00
_cell.angle_beta   90.00
_cell.angle_gamma   90.00
#
_symmetry.space_group_name_H-M   'P 1'
#
loop_
_entity.id
_entity.type
_entity.pdbx_description
1 polymer ?
#
loop_
_entity_poly.entity_id
_entity_poly.type
_entity_poly.pdbx_seq_one_letter_code
_entity_poly.pdbx_strand_id
1 'polypeptide(L)'
;MLKKFGLPRLIILIFLISTYIIAPFVGIPITTALSDTIIRFGMNAILVLSLMPMIESGAGLNFGMPLGIEAGLLGALLSIELGFSGFIGFVLAIILAIVFAFIFGWAYGAILNKVKGGEMMIATYIGFSSVAFMCIMWI
;
A
#
# COMPACT_ATOMS: atom_id res chain seq x y z
N MET A 1 -27.37 -16.13 15.86
CA MET A 1 -26.23 -15.90 14.96
C MET A 1 -25.59 -14.52 15.10
N LEU A 2 -26.29 -13.47 15.45
CA LEU A 2 -25.77 -12.08 15.59
C LEU A 2 -24.75 -11.86 16.74
N LYS A 3 -24.76 -12.69 17.78
CA LYS A 3 -23.82 -12.57 18.93
C LYS A 3 -22.35 -12.95 18.63
N LYS A 4 -22.07 -13.59 17.48
CA LYS A 4 -20.70 -13.94 17.04
C LYS A 4 -20.03 -12.88 16.18
N PHE A 5 -20.79 -11.93 15.65
CA PHE A 5 -20.23 -10.79 14.92
C PHE A 5 -19.97 -9.66 15.91
N GLY A 6 -18.71 -9.39 16.19
CA GLY A 6 -18.34 -8.27 17.06
C GLY A 6 -18.99 -6.96 16.58
N LEU A 7 -19.47 -6.14 17.50
CA LEU A 7 -20.14 -4.86 17.26
C LEU A 7 -19.45 -3.99 16.18
N PRO A 8 -18.09 -3.90 16.14
CA PRO A 8 -17.40 -3.13 15.09
C PRO A 8 -17.63 -3.66 13.66
N ARG A 9 -17.70 -4.98 13.50
CA ARG A 9 -17.93 -5.61 12.18
C ARG A 9 -19.33 -5.33 11.67
N LEU A 10 -20.32 -5.31 12.57
CA LEU A 10 -21.70 -4.99 12.24
C LEU A 10 -21.84 -3.53 11.78
N ILE A 11 -21.20 -2.60 12.45
CA ILE A 11 -21.19 -1.17 12.09
C ILE A 11 -20.60 -0.97 10.71
N ILE A 12 -19.45 -1.60 10.41
CA ILE A 12 -18.79 -1.51 9.11
C ILE A 12 -19.70 -2.07 8.02
N LEU A 13 -20.36 -3.20 8.26
CA LEU A 13 -21.27 -3.83 7.31
C LEU A 13 -22.48 -2.93 7.01
N ILE A 14 -23.09 -2.36 8.03
CA ILE A 14 -24.24 -1.44 7.89
C ILE A 14 -23.81 -0.20 7.11
N PHE A 15 -22.65 0.38 7.42
CA PHE A 15 -22.10 1.53 6.73
C PHE A 15 -21.86 1.23 5.25
N LEU A 16 -21.29 0.08 4.94
CA LEU A 16 -21.04 -0.37 3.57
C LEU A 16 -22.36 -0.53 2.78
N ILE A 17 -23.34 -1.20 3.36
CA ILE A 17 -24.65 -1.39 2.73
C ILE A 17 -25.35 -0.03 2.50
N SER A 18 -25.32 0.87 3.49
CA SER A 18 -25.93 2.20 3.36
C SER A 18 -25.28 3.02 2.26
N THR A 19 -23.96 2.94 2.10
CA THR A 19 -23.21 3.62 1.04
C THR A 19 -23.64 3.13 -0.35
N TYR A 20 -23.83 1.82 -0.53
CA TYR A 20 -24.32 1.26 -1.81
C TYR A 20 -25.77 1.61 -2.11
N ILE A 21 -26.62 1.77 -1.09
CA ILE A 21 -28.01 2.20 -1.27
C ILE A 21 -28.06 3.68 -1.68
N ILE A 22 -27.18 4.52 -1.13
CA ILE A 22 -27.14 5.96 -1.41
C ILE A 22 -26.48 6.26 -2.76
N ALA A 23 -25.56 5.43 -3.25
CA ALA A 23 -24.79 5.65 -4.48
C ALA A 23 -25.67 6.03 -5.70
N PRO A 24 -26.77 5.31 -6.02
CA PRO A 24 -27.62 5.66 -7.16
C PRO A 24 -28.36 6.99 -6.99
N PHE A 25 -28.67 7.41 -5.76
CA PHE A 25 -29.31 8.70 -5.50
C PHE A 25 -28.38 9.90 -5.76
N VAL A 26 -27.07 9.67 -5.68
CA VAL A 26 -26.03 10.67 -5.99
C VAL A 26 -25.62 10.61 -7.47
N GLY A 27 -26.24 9.73 -8.26
CA GLY A 27 -25.95 9.60 -9.69
C GLY A 27 -24.76 8.67 -10.03
N ILE A 28 -24.29 7.88 -9.07
CA ILE A 28 -23.23 6.90 -9.29
C ILE A 28 -23.85 5.54 -9.62
N PRO A 29 -23.61 4.97 -10.81
CA PRO A 29 -24.10 3.63 -11.14
C PRO A 29 -23.54 2.58 -10.17
N ILE A 30 -24.38 1.66 -9.72
CA ILE A 30 -23.97 0.59 -8.79
C ILE A 30 -22.83 -0.26 -9.38
N THR A 31 -22.84 -0.48 -10.69
CA THR A 31 -21.78 -1.21 -11.40
C THR A 31 -20.43 -0.53 -11.27
N THR A 32 -20.37 0.79 -11.40
CA THR A 32 -19.14 1.57 -11.24
C THR A 32 -18.65 1.52 -9.78
N ALA A 33 -19.57 1.74 -8.83
CA ALA A 33 -19.24 1.67 -7.40
C ALA A 33 -18.70 0.28 -6.99
N LEU A 34 -19.29 -0.79 -7.54
CA LEU A 34 -18.85 -2.15 -7.27
C LEU A 34 -17.47 -2.43 -7.90
N SER A 35 -17.27 -2.02 -9.15
CA SER A 35 -15.98 -2.15 -9.84
C SER A 35 -14.85 -1.44 -9.07
N ASP A 36 -15.06 -0.19 -8.69
CA ASP A 36 -14.10 0.59 -7.91
C ASP A 36 -13.78 -0.05 -6.56
N THR A 37 -14.80 -0.60 -5.91
CA THR A 37 -14.62 -1.30 -4.63
C THR A 37 -13.76 -2.54 -4.79
N ILE A 38 -14.01 -3.36 -5.83
CA ILE A 38 -13.24 -4.58 -6.09
C ILE A 38 -11.78 -4.24 -6.43
N ILE A 39 -11.57 -3.21 -7.26
CA ILE A 39 -10.20 -2.75 -7.61
C ILE A 39 -9.46 -2.29 -6.35
N ARG A 40 -10.07 -1.42 -5.55
CA ARG A 40 -9.47 -0.92 -4.30
C ARG A 40 -9.23 -2.03 -3.28
N PHE A 41 -10.15 -2.99 -3.19
CA PHE A 41 -9.99 -4.17 -2.34
C PHE A 41 -8.77 -4.99 -2.78
N GLY A 42 -8.63 -5.28 -4.08
CA GLY A 42 -7.48 -6.01 -4.61
C GLY A 42 -6.15 -5.30 -4.32
N MET A 43 -6.07 -4.00 -4.57
CA MET A 43 -4.88 -3.20 -4.29
C MET A 43 -4.52 -3.20 -2.80
N ASN A 44 -5.48 -2.96 -1.92
CA ASN A 44 -5.24 -2.93 -0.47
C ASN A 44 -4.97 -4.32 0.11
N ALA A 45 -5.58 -5.37 -0.45
CA ALA A 45 -5.36 -6.75 0.00
C ALA A 45 -3.89 -7.17 -0.15
N ILE A 46 -3.23 -6.78 -1.25
CA ILE A 46 -1.81 -7.03 -1.46
C ILE A 46 -0.96 -6.35 -0.37
N LEU A 47 -1.28 -5.08 -0.06
CA LEU A 47 -0.58 -4.34 0.99
C LEU A 47 -0.78 -4.98 2.37
N VAL A 48 -1.99 -5.42 2.69
CA VAL A 48 -2.28 -6.11 3.96
C VAL A 48 -1.55 -7.45 4.04
N LEU A 49 -1.54 -8.23 2.95
CA LEU A 49 -0.81 -9.49 2.92
C LEU A 49 0.71 -9.30 3.09
N SER A 50 1.27 -8.20 2.62
CA SER A 50 2.69 -7.88 2.81
C SER A 50 3.07 -7.62 4.28
N LEU A 51 2.10 -7.33 5.14
CA LEU A 51 2.33 -7.17 6.58
C LEU A 51 2.47 -8.50 7.33
N MET A 52 1.91 -9.59 6.79
CA MET A 52 1.86 -10.87 7.50
C MET A 52 3.25 -11.41 7.90
N PRO A 53 4.27 -11.46 6.99
CA PRO A 53 5.59 -11.98 7.35
C PRO A 53 6.26 -11.19 8.49
N MET A 54 6.04 -9.88 8.54
CA MET A 54 6.60 -9.03 9.60
C MET A 54 5.93 -9.26 10.95
N ILE A 55 4.62 -9.45 10.95
CA ILE A 55 3.87 -9.77 12.19
C ILE A 55 4.28 -11.14 12.70
N GLU A 56 4.41 -12.14 11.83
CA GLU A 56 4.83 -13.50 12.20
C GLU A 56 6.27 -13.54 12.71
N SER A 57 7.17 -12.70 12.18
CA SER A 57 8.55 -12.59 12.66
C SER A 57 8.69 -11.90 14.02
N GLY A 58 7.61 -11.34 14.57
CA GLY A 58 7.63 -10.61 15.83
C GLY A 58 8.24 -9.21 15.76
N ALA A 59 8.60 -8.73 14.58
CA ALA A 59 9.16 -7.39 14.37
C ALA A 59 8.12 -6.25 14.48
N GLY A 60 6.84 -6.59 14.65
CA GLY A 60 5.74 -5.63 14.78
C GLY A 60 5.15 -5.20 13.45
N LEU A 61 4.61 -3.97 13.38
CA LEU A 61 4.00 -3.43 12.17
C LEU A 61 5.07 -3.04 11.15
N ASN A 62 4.83 -3.41 9.88
CA ASN A 62 5.75 -3.09 8.79
C ASN A 62 5.57 -1.64 8.31
N PHE A 63 6.43 -0.75 8.77
CA PHE A 63 6.51 0.62 8.25
C PHE A 63 7.39 0.73 6.98
N GLY A 64 7.90 -0.37 6.45
CA GLY A 64 8.56 -0.43 5.14
C GLY A 64 7.59 -0.40 3.95
N MET A 65 6.28 -0.50 4.20
CA MET A 65 5.27 -0.42 3.15
C MET A 65 5.34 0.88 2.33
N PRO A 66 5.49 2.08 2.93
CA PRO A 66 5.70 3.31 2.18
C PRO A 66 6.89 3.22 1.21
N LEU A 67 8.01 2.64 1.63
CA LEU A 67 9.20 2.44 0.77
C LEU A 67 8.89 1.59 -0.47
N GLY A 68 8.06 0.55 -0.31
CA GLY A 68 7.61 -0.26 -1.43
C GLY A 68 6.73 0.52 -2.42
N ILE A 69 5.84 1.36 -1.92
CA ILE A 69 4.99 2.23 -2.74
C ILE A 69 5.86 3.26 -3.48
N GLU A 70 6.81 3.88 -2.80
CA GLU A 70 7.76 4.84 -3.38
C GLU A 70 8.62 4.21 -4.47
N ALA A 71 9.11 2.98 -4.27
CA ALA A 71 9.83 2.24 -5.29
C ALA A 71 8.99 2.00 -6.54
N GLY A 72 7.70 1.68 -6.36
CA GLY A 72 6.75 1.52 -7.45
C GLY A 72 6.52 2.81 -8.24
N LEU A 73 6.35 3.92 -7.53
CA LEU A 73 6.18 5.25 -8.13
C LEU A 73 7.42 5.69 -8.89
N LEU A 74 8.63 5.50 -8.35
CA LEU A 74 9.88 5.81 -9.03
C LEU A 74 10.06 4.96 -10.29
N GLY A 75 9.74 3.67 -10.23
CA GLY A 75 9.80 2.80 -11.39
C GLY A 75 8.85 3.25 -12.50
N ALA A 76 7.62 3.64 -12.14
CA ALA A 76 6.64 4.16 -13.10
C ALA A 76 7.08 5.50 -13.70
N LEU A 77 7.57 6.43 -12.86
CA LEU A 77 8.05 7.74 -13.30
C LEU A 77 9.19 7.59 -14.33
N LEU A 78 10.21 6.80 -14.01
CA LEU A 78 11.34 6.58 -14.90
C LEU A 78 10.92 5.92 -16.22
N SER A 79 9.96 5.01 -16.20
CA SER A 79 9.44 4.41 -17.43
C SER A 79 8.78 5.44 -18.34
N ILE A 80 8.06 6.40 -17.77
CA ILE A 80 7.41 7.49 -18.50
C ILE A 80 8.46 8.48 -19.04
N GLU A 81 9.44 8.87 -18.23
CA GLU A 81 10.53 9.77 -18.62
C GLU A 81 11.40 9.21 -19.76
N LEU A 82 11.60 7.90 -19.79
CA LEU A 82 12.29 7.21 -20.87
C LEU A 82 11.46 7.13 -22.16
N GLY A 83 10.22 7.66 -22.16
CA GLY A 83 9.35 7.74 -23.33
C GLY A 83 8.70 6.42 -23.73
N PHE A 84 8.77 5.39 -22.89
CA PHE A 84 8.09 4.12 -23.16
C PHE A 84 6.60 4.21 -22.82
N SER A 85 5.75 3.83 -23.78
CA SER A 85 4.29 3.84 -23.65
C SER A 85 3.69 2.46 -23.90
N GLY A 86 2.42 2.28 -23.49
CA GLY A 86 1.70 1.03 -23.69
C GLY A 86 2.22 -0.12 -22.83
N PHE A 87 2.08 -1.34 -23.32
CA PHE A 87 2.44 -2.55 -22.57
C PHE A 87 3.94 -2.66 -22.25
N ILE A 88 4.79 -2.19 -23.15
CA ILE A 88 6.26 -2.20 -22.96
C ILE A 88 6.64 -1.26 -21.81
N GLY A 89 6.06 -0.05 -21.76
CA GLY A 89 6.28 0.89 -20.68
C GLY A 89 5.83 0.32 -19.32
N PHE A 90 4.71 -0.38 -19.28
CA PHE A 90 4.22 -1.04 -18.07
C PHE A 90 5.18 -2.13 -17.56
N VAL A 91 5.68 -3.00 -18.46
CA VAL A 91 6.65 -4.04 -18.07
C VAL A 91 7.95 -3.42 -17.59
N LEU A 92 8.44 -2.37 -18.25
CA LEU A 92 9.65 -1.66 -17.85
C LEU A 92 9.47 -1.00 -16.47
N ALA A 93 8.31 -0.39 -16.22
CA ALA A 93 7.99 0.19 -14.91
C ALA A 93 8.06 -0.85 -13.80
N ILE A 94 7.55 -2.07 -14.02
CA ILE A 94 7.62 -3.16 -13.04
C ILE A 94 9.08 -3.57 -12.79
N ILE A 95 9.88 -3.73 -13.84
CA ILE A 95 11.29 -4.13 -13.69
C ILE A 95 12.05 -3.07 -12.89
N LEU A 96 11.89 -1.79 -13.21
CA LEU A 96 12.52 -0.69 -12.48
C LEU A 96 12.02 -0.63 -11.03
N ALA A 97 10.73 -0.80 -10.79
CA ALA A 97 10.16 -0.84 -9.46
C ALA A 97 10.76 -1.97 -8.60
N ILE A 98 10.99 -3.15 -9.18
CA ILE A 98 11.63 -4.28 -8.48
C ILE A 98 13.07 -3.91 -8.08
N VAL A 99 13.83 -3.26 -8.96
CA VAL A 99 15.21 -2.83 -8.66
C VAL A 99 15.23 -1.83 -7.49
N PHE A 100 14.36 -0.80 -7.52
CA PHE A 100 14.26 0.16 -6.43
C PHE A 100 13.77 -0.48 -5.14
N ALA A 101 12.76 -1.36 -5.22
CA ALA A 101 12.24 -2.08 -4.06
C ALA A 101 13.32 -2.95 -3.40
N PHE A 102 14.19 -3.58 -4.20
CA PHE A 102 15.31 -4.35 -3.69
C PHE A 102 16.32 -3.45 -2.94
N ILE A 103 16.70 -2.31 -3.52
CA ILE A 103 17.65 -1.38 -2.90
C ILE A 103 17.07 -0.82 -1.59
N PHE A 104 15.84 -0.32 -1.61
CA PHE A 104 15.19 0.25 -0.43
C PHE A 104 14.93 -0.81 0.65
N GLY A 105 14.48 -2.00 0.25
CA GLY A 105 14.25 -3.10 1.17
C GLY A 105 15.54 -3.60 1.82
N TRP A 106 16.64 -3.70 1.06
CA TRP A 106 17.95 -4.06 1.60
C TRP A 106 18.45 -3.00 2.60
N ALA A 107 18.39 -1.72 2.26
CA ALA A 107 18.80 -0.63 3.13
C ALA A 107 17.95 -0.59 4.42
N TYR A 108 16.64 -0.72 4.29
CA TYR A 108 15.70 -0.79 5.41
C TYR A 108 16.00 -1.98 6.34
N GLY A 109 16.15 -3.17 5.78
CA GLY A 109 16.47 -4.38 6.54
C GLY A 109 17.83 -4.30 7.22
N ALA A 110 18.84 -3.70 6.57
CA ALA A 110 20.18 -3.51 7.15
C ALA A 110 20.15 -2.57 8.36
N ILE A 111 19.30 -1.52 8.33
CA ILE A 111 19.14 -0.61 9.48
C ILE A 111 18.41 -1.32 10.62
N LEU A 112 17.29 -2.00 10.33
CA LEU A 112 16.53 -2.72 11.35
C LEU A 112 17.33 -3.80 12.05
N ASN A 113 18.17 -4.53 11.32
CA ASN A 113 19.02 -5.57 11.89
C ASN A 113 20.07 -5.05 12.91
N LYS A 114 20.42 -3.76 12.83
CA LYS A 114 21.37 -3.14 13.77
C LYS A 114 20.70 -2.67 15.07
N VAL A 115 19.38 -2.54 15.08
CA VAL A 115 18.65 -2.00 16.21
C VAL A 115 17.87 -3.11 16.87
N LYS A 116 18.32 -3.56 18.03
CA LYS A 116 17.64 -4.58 18.82
C LYS A 116 16.75 -3.94 19.88
N GLY A 117 15.46 -4.27 19.87
CA GLY A 117 14.48 -3.82 20.87
C GLY A 117 13.82 -2.47 20.58
N GLY A 118 14.22 -1.77 19.51
CA GLY A 118 13.61 -0.50 19.07
C GLY A 118 13.16 -0.52 17.61
N GLU A 119 13.02 -1.70 17.02
CA GLU A 119 12.79 -1.90 15.59
C GLU A 119 11.54 -1.16 15.12
N MET A 120 10.44 -1.23 15.88
CA MET A 120 9.17 -0.60 15.53
C MET A 120 9.27 0.93 15.51
N MET A 121 10.01 1.51 16.46
CA MET A 121 10.18 2.97 16.54
C MET A 121 11.00 3.47 15.34
N ILE A 122 12.12 2.83 15.06
CA ILE A 122 12.99 3.21 13.93
C ILE A 122 12.30 2.96 12.59
N ALA A 123 11.60 1.85 12.45
CA ALA A 123 10.79 1.56 11.27
C ALA A 123 9.77 2.67 10.98
N THR A 124 9.10 3.17 12.02
CA THR A 124 8.15 4.27 11.92
C THR A 124 8.84 5.56 11.43
N TYR A 125 9.98 5.91 12.03
CA TYR A 125 10.73 7.11 11.61
C TYR A 125 11.22 7.01 10.17
N ILE A 126 11.74 5.86 9.74
CA ILE A 126 12.17 5.66 8.35
C ILE A 126 10.98 5.80 7.40
N GLY A 127 9.84 5.18 7.71
CA GLY A 127 8.65 5.26 6.86
C GLY A 127 8.14 6.69 6.69
N PHE A 128 8.04 7.47 7.76
CA PHE A 128 7.64 8.88 7.65
C PHE A 128 8.68 9.76 6.98
N SER A 129 9.96 9.51 7.25
CA SER A 129 11.05 10.30 6.64
C SER A 129 11.14 10.05 5.13
N SER A 130 10.91 8.83 4.67
CA SER A 130 10.93 8.50 3.24
C SER A 130 9.79 9.20 2.50
N VAL A 131 8.57 9.17 3.06
CA VAL A 131 7.43 9.91 2.49
C VAL A 131 7.71 11.40 2.42
N ALA A 132 8.26 12.01 3.50
CA ALA A 132 8.62 13.42 3.51
C ALA A 132 9.69 13.75 2.46
N PHE A 133 10.71 12.89 2.32
CA PHE A 133 11.75 13.04 1.32
C PHE A 133 11.18 12.98 -0.11
N MET A 134 10.29 12.04 -0.39
CA MET A 134 9.62 11.96 -1.68
C MET A 134 8.77 13.19 -1.96
N CYS A 135 8.02 13.69 -0.98
CA CYS A 135 7.25 14.94 -1.17
C CYS A 135 8.14 16.11 -1.59
N ILE A 136 9.37 16.21 -1.04
CA ILE A 136 10.32 17.25 -1.42
C ILE A 136 10.85 17.05 -2.84
N MET A 137 11.10 15.79 -3.22
CA MET A 137 11.59 15.48 -4.58
C MET A 137 10.57 15.76 -5.68
N TRP A 138 9.28 15.80 -5.35
CA TRP A 138 8.20 15.97 -6.33
C TRP A 138 7.73 17.44 -6.47
N ILE A 139 8.28 18.36 -5.70
CA ILE A 139 8.07 19.81 -5.80
C ILE A 139 9.08 20.43 -6.75
#